data_59d00bc230fd2de49532cc288cfa7031
#
_entry.id   59d00bc230fd2de49532cc288cfa7031
#
_cell.length_a   1.000
_cell.length_b   1.000
_cell.length_c   1.000
_cell.angle_alpha   90.00
_cell.angle_beta   90.00
_cell.angle_gamma   90.00
#
_symmetry.space_group_name_H-M   'P 1'
#
loop_
_entity.id
_entity.type
_entity.pdbx_description
1 polymer ?
#
loop_
_entity_poly.entity_id
_entity_poly.type
_entity_poly.pdbx_seq_one_letter_code
_entity_poly.pdbx_strand_id
1 'polypeptide(L)'
;LLEALDLVKCIVTIDAMGCQTDIAKKIIEGGADYVLALKENHKNLYNTVKSWFDDLDDKNIDVNKAHYATRYGKYITEEESHGRHERRECFVYSCQALTGMFKEWKGLKAVVRISSQRTIKTTGETSVSHRFYITSLGLEPQKIAESIRAHWAIENNLHWQLDVSFNEDAGRKTGNAAQNVSL
;
A
#
# COMPACT_ATOMS: atom_id res chain seq x y z
N LEU A 1 -8.54 18.63 -2.69
CA LEU A 1 -7.18 18.56 -2.17
C LEU A 1 -6.16 18.25 -3.27
N LEU A 2 -6.30 17.14 -4.01
CA LEU A 2 -5.34 16.75 -5.07
C LEU A 2 -5.16 17.83 -6.15
N GLU A 3 -6.21 18.56 -6.48
CA GLU A 3 -6.18 19.63 -7.48
C GLU A 3 -5.40 20.89 -7.03
N ALA A 4 -5.16 21.03 -5.73
CA ALA A 4 -4.44 22.15 -5.13
C ALA A 4 -2.93 21.86 -4.95
N LEU A 5 -2.47 20.65 -5.26
CA LEU A 5 -1.09 20.22 -5.07
C LEU A 5 -0.38 20.07 -6.41
N ASP A 6 0.88 20.44 -6.47
CA ASP A 6 1.76 20.06 -7.58
C ASP A 6 2.17 18.58 -7.39
N LEU A 7 1.56 17.71 -8.17
CA LEU A 7 1.76 16.27 -8.06
C LEU A 7 2.79 15.71 -9.05
N VAL A 8 3.36 16.52 -9.92
CA VAL A 8 4.28 16.07 -10.98
C VAL A 8 5.43 15.24 -10.40
N LYS A 9 5.59 14.01 -10.89
CA LYS A 9 6.60 13.03 -10.47
C LYS A 9 6.49 12.56 -9.01
N CYS A 10 5.40 12.89 -8.31
CA CYS A 10 5.13 12.36 -6.98
C CYS A 10 4.59 10.93 -7.02
N ILE A 11 4.67 10.24 -5.89
CA ILE A 11 3.94 9.01 -5.63
C ILE A 11 2.91 9.31 -4.55
N VAL A 12 1.64 9.18 -4.89
CA VAL A 12 0.52 9.39 -3.96
C VAL A 12 0.14 8.07 -3.33
N THR A 13 0.22 7.99 -2.01
CA THR A 13 -0.21 6.83 -1.23
C THR A 13 -1.50 7.14 -0.50
N ILE A 14 -2.49 6.28 -0.59
CA ILE A 14 -3.80 6.50 0.04
C ILE A 14 -4.29 5.18 0.64
N ASP A 15 -4.92 5.25 1.84
CA ASP A 15 -5.58 4.11 2.46
C ASP A 15 -6.84 3.68 1.70
N ALA A 16 -7.40 2.53 2.07
CA ALA A 16 -8.49 1.85 1.35
C ALA A 16 -9.74 2.73 1.16
N MET A 17 -10.03 3.66 2.07
CA MET A 17 -11.16 4.58 1.93
C MET A 17 -11.04 5.46 0.68
N GLY A 18 -9.82 5.87 0.32
CA GLY A 18 -9.52 6.65 -0.89
C GLY A 18 -9.11 5.81 -2.09
N CYS A 19 -9.18 4.48 -2.03
CA CYS A 19 -8.97 3.60 -3.18
C CYS A 19 -10.19 3.66 -4.09
N GLN A 20 -10.24 4.65 -5.00
CA GLN A 20 -11.36 4.91 -5.90
C GLN A 20 -10.84 5.23 -7.31
N THR A 21 -11.60 4.82 -8.33
CA THR A 21 -11.23 4.99 -9.74
C THR A 21 -11.04 6.46 -10.13
N ASP A 22 -11.90 7.34 -9.64
CA ASP A 22 -11.82 8.79 -9.91
C ASP A 22 -10.58 9.42 -9.27
N ILE A 23 -10.17 8.93 -8.09
CA ILE A 23 -8.95 9.38 -7.42
C ILE A 23 -7.73 8.91 -8.20
N ALA A 24 -7.68 7.65 -8.60
CA ALA A 24 -6.61 7.11 -9.44
C ALA A 24 -6.46 7.91 -10.75
N LYS A 25 -7.60 8.25 -11.39
CA LYS A 25 -7.64 9.07 -12.60
C LYS A 25 -7.04 10.46 -12.36
N LYS A 26 -7.47 11.17 -11.31
CA LYS A 26 -6.95 12.51 -10.97
C LYS A 26 -5.45 12.51 -10.70
N ILE A 27 -4.93 11.49 -10.00
CA ILE A 27 -3.50 11.36 -9.73
C ILE A 27 -2.70 11.24 -11.03
N ILE A 28 -3.14 10.35 -11.93
CA ILE A 28 -2.46 10.16 -13.23
C ILE A 28 -2.55 11.41 -14.09
N GLU A 29 -3.70 12.08 -14.14
CA GLU A 29 -3.88 13.32 -14.88
C GLU A 29 -3.04 14.48 -14.31
N GLY A 30 -2.74 14.45 -12.99
CA GLY A 30 -1.80 15.36 -12.33
C GLY A 30 -0.33 15.01 -12.54
N GLY A 31 0.00 14.00 -13.34
CA GLY A 31 1.39 13.61 -13.64
C GLY A 31 2.09 12.84 -12.53
N ALA A 32 1.33 12.27 -11.60
CA ALA A 32 1.82 11.45 -10.49
C ALA A 32 1.56 9.95 -10.70
N ASP A 33 2.27 9.14 -9.94
CA ASP A 33 1.97 7.73 -9.74
C ASP A 33 1.18 7.51 -8.44
N TYR A 34 0.53 6.36 -8.32
CA TYR A 34 -0.20 6.00 -7.10
C TYR A 34 0.18 4.63 -6.55
N VAL A 35 0.03 4.48 -5.23
CA VAL A 35 -0.04 3.21 -4.51
C VAL A 35 -1.25 3.27 -3.58
N LEU A 36 -2.34 2.59 -3.94
CA LEU A 36 -3.60 2.62 -3.22
C LEU A 36 -3.83 1.30 -2.48
N ALA A 37 -4.17 1.38 -1.19
CA ALA A 37 -4.47 0.20 -0.40
C ALA A 37 -5.80 -0.42 -0.85
N LEU A 38 -5.79 -1.73 -1.09
CA LEU A 38 -6.95 -2.49 -1.54
C LEU A 38 -7.49 -3.34 -0.39
N LYS A 39 -8.75 -3.13 -0.05
CA LYS A 39 -9.49 -3.89 0.97
C LYS A 39 -10.86 -4.30 0.40
N GLU A 40 -11.72 -4.81 1.26
CA GLU A 40 -13.07 -5.31 0.90
C GLU A 40 -14.05 -4.24 0.39
N ASN A 41 -13.71 -2.95 0.44
CA ASN A 41 -14.46 -1.87 -0.21
C ASN A 41 -14.56 -2.07 -1.74
N HIS A 42 -13.57 -2.76 -2.35
CA HIS A 42 -13.58 -3.24 -3.73
C HIS A 42 -13.54 -4.78 -3.76
N LYS A 43 -14.55 -5.41 -3.21
CA LYS A 43 -14.60 -6.85 -2.92
C LYS A 43 -14.20 -7.72 -4.12
N ASN A 44 -14.70 -7.44 -5.32
CA ASN A 44 -14.39 -8.23 -6.51
C ASN A 44 -12.91 -8.12 -6.89
N LEU A 45 -12.37 -6.90 -6.93
CA LEU A 45 -10.96 -6.66 -7.22
C LEU A 45 -10.07 -7.26 -6.14
N TYR A 46 -10.42 -7.07 -4.85
CA TYR A 46 -9.70 -7.63 -3.71
C TYR A 46 -9.62 -9.15 -3.79
N ASN A 47 -10.76 -9.84 -4.00
CA ASN A 47 -10.79 -11.29 -4.09
C ASN A 47 -9.99 -11.81 -5.29
N THR A 48 -10.08 -11.15 -6.43
CA THR A 48 -9.31 -11.50 -7.64
C THR A 48 -7.80 -11.37 -7.37
N VAL A 49 -7.37 -10.24 -6.81
CA VAL A 49 -5.95 -10.01 -6.49
C VAL A 49 -5.46 -11.01 -5.45
N LYS A 50 -6.25 -11.25 -4.40
CA LYS A 50 -5.92 -12.23 -3.37
C LYS A 50 -5.75 -13.63 -3.97
N SER A 51 -6.71 -14.11 -4.77
CA SER A 51 -6.63 -15.44 -5.38
C SER A 51 -5.41 -15.59 -6.30
N TRP A 52 -4.98 -14.56 -6.99
CA TRP A 52 -3.77 -14.61 -7.80
C TRP A 52 -2.51 -14.81 -6.96
N PHE A 53 -2.40 -14.15 -5.81
CA PHE A 53 -1.26 -14.36 -4.92
C PHE A 53 -1.30 -15.72 -4.24
N ASP A 54 -2.50 -16.22 -3.88
CA ASP A 54 -2.67 -17.57 -3.35
C ASP A 54 -2.22 -18.63 -4.39
N ASP A 55 -2.62 -18.48 -5.65
CA ASP A 55 -2.19 -19.34 -6.77
C ASP A 55 -0.67 -19.29 -7.04
N LEU A 56 -0.04 -18.13 -6.81
CA LEU A 56 1.41 -17.98 -6.98
C LEU A 56 2.18 -18.66 -5.85
N ASP A 57 1.66 -18.62 -4.63
CA ASP A 57 2.23 -19.32 -3.47
C ASP A 57 2.13 -20.83 -3.67
N ASP A 58 1.00 -21.36 -4.11
CA ASP A 58 0.78 -22.77 -4.37
C ASP A 58 1.73 -23.32 -5.46
N LYS A 59 2.02 -22.52 -6.47
CA LYS A 59 2.95 -22.89 -7.56
C LYS A 59 4.42 -22.73 -7.19
N ASN A 60 4.73 -22.21 -6.00
CA ASN A 60 6.09 -21.95 -5.51
C ASN A 60 6.98 -21.26 -6.57
N ILE A 61 6.49 -20.17 -7.16
CA ILE A 61 7.13 -19.50 -8.28
C ILE A 61 8.43 -18.81 -7.83
N ASP A 62 9.55 -19.27 -8.40
CA ASP A 62 10.83 -18.60 -8.24
C ASP A 62 10.91 -17.37 -9.17
N VAL A 63 10.65 -16.20 -8.60
CA VAL A 63 10.66 -14.92 -9.34
C VAL A 63 12.03 -14.52 -9.90
N ASN A 64 13.12 -15.18 -9.43
CA ASN A 64 14.48 -14.92 -9.91
C ASN A 64 14.76 -15.61 -11.24
N LYS A 65 13.93 -16.55 -11.66
CA LYS A 65 14.08 -17.15 -12.98
C LYS A 65 13.73 -16.14 -14.06
N ALA A 66 14.57 -16.02 -15.08
CA ALA A 66 14.44 -15.04 -16.16
C ALA A 66 13.04 -15.02 -16.82
N HIS A 67 12.38 -16.19 -16.91
CA HIS A 67 11.03 -16.31 -17.47
C HIS A 67 9.97 -15.55 -16.64
N TYR A 68 10.17 -15.38 -15.35
CA TYR A 68 9.22 -14.70 -14.45
C TYR A 68 9.61 -13.25 -14.15
N ALA A 69 10.85 -12.85 -14.34
CA ALA A 69 11.37 -11.53 -14.03
C ALA A 69 10.63 -10.38 -14.74
N THR A 70 9.98 -10.64 -15.88
CA THR A 70 9.16 -9.66 -16.61
C THR A 70 7.73 -9.52 -16.07
N ARG A 71 7.30 -10.42 -15.17
CA ARG A 71 5.95 -10.47 -14.63
C ARG A 71 5.89 -10.23 -13.13
N TYR A 72 6.97 -10.53 -12.43
CA TYR A 72 7.02 -10.51 -10.97
C TYR A 72 8.24 -9.74 -10.49
N GLY A 73 8.08 -9.04 -9.39
CA GLY A 73 9.16 -8.41 -8.67
C GLY A 73 9.03 -8.68 -7.17
N LYS A 74 10.16 -8.85 -6.48
CA LYS A 74 10.19 -9.10 -5.04
C LYS A 74 11.25 -8.23 -4.37
N TYR A 75 10.91 -7.67 -3.21
CA TYR A 75 11.83 -6.95 -2.34
C TYR A 75 11.56 -7.35 -0.88
N ILE A 76 12.62 -7.63 -0.15
CA ILE A 76 12.53 -8.13 1.23
C ILE A 76 13.34 -7.22 2.12
N THR A 77 12.77 -6.87 3.28
CA THR A 77 13.46 -6.19 4.38
C THR A 77 13.32 -7.01 5.65
N GLU A 78 14.38 -7.02 6.44
CA GLU A 78 14.40 -7.65 7.76
C GLU A 78 14.91 -6.65 8.79
N GLU A 79 14.22 -6.54 9.90
CA GLU A 79 14.54 -5.62 10.97
C GLU A 79 14.40 -6.30 12.33
N GLU A 80 15.31 -5.93 13.22
CA GLU A 80 15.25 -6.32 14.63
C GLU A 80 15.02 -5.09 15.49
N SER A 81 13.91 -5.03 16.19
CA SER A 81 13.56 -3.91 17.04
C SER A 81 12.66 -4.35 18.20
N HIS A 82 12.85 -3.76 19.38
CA HIS A 82 12.01 -3.96 20.56
C HIS A 82 11.71 -5.43 20.90
N GLY A 83 12.73 -6.31 20.81
CA GLY A 83 12.58 -7.75 21.12
C GLY A 83 11.82 -8.55 20.07
N ARG A 84 11.66 -8.02 18.87
CA ARG A 84 10.98 -8.66 17.75
C ARG A 84 11.89 -8.73 16.52
N HIS A 85 11.73 -9.78 15.75
CA HIS A 85 12.25 -9.90 14.39
C HIS A 85 11.08 -9.68 13.43
N GLU A 86 11.21 -8.76 12.52
CA GLU A 86 10.18 -8.46 11.53
C GLU A 86 10.76 -8.60 10.13
N ARG A 87 10.15 -9.49 9.34
CA ARG A 87 10.45 -9.69 7.92
C ARG A 87 9.28 -9.20 7.10
N ARG A 88 9.55 -8.25 6.20
CA ARG A 88 8.55 -7.75 5.25
C ARG A 88 8.95 -8.12 3.83
N GLU A 89 8.00 -8.64 3.09
CA GLU A 89 8.14 -8.98 1.70
C GLU A 89 7.14 -8.17 0.87
N CYS A 90 7.65 -7.40 -0.08
CA CYS A 90 6.86 -6.74 -1.12
C CYS A 90 6.92 -7.62 -2.37
N PHE A 91 5.79 -8.21 -2.74
CA PHE A 91 5.67 -9.01 -3.95
C PHE A 91 4.77 -8.27 -4.94
N VAL A 92 5.30 -7.98 -6.13
CA VAL A 92 4.63 -7.21 -7.19
C VAL A 92 4.34 -8.12 -8.37
N TYR A 93 3.09 -8.06 -8.86
CA TYR A 93 2.65 -8.76 -10.06
C TYR A 93 2.20 -7.77 -11.12
N SER A 94 2.81 -7.83 -12.31
CA SER A 94 2.46 -6.97 -13.44
C SER A 94 1.10 -7.32 -14.03
N CYS A 95 0.21 -6.33 -14.12
CA CYS A 95 -1.11 -6.46 -14.74
C CYS A 95 -1.11 -6.14 -16.25
N GLN A 96 0.04 -5.85 -16.85
CA GLN A 96 0.10 -5.41 -18.26
C GLN A 96 -0.51 -6.43 -19.25
N ALA A 97 -0.44 -7.71 -18.95
CA ALA A 97 -1.07 -8.74 -19.76
C ALA A 97 -2.59 -8.86 -19.56
N LEU A 98 -3.15 -8.15 -18.57
CA LEU A 98 -4.55 -8.23 -18.13
C LEU A 98 -5.30 -6.92 -18.35
N THR A 99 -4.85 -6.09 -19.28
CA THR A 99 -5.33 -4.73 -19.54
C THR A 99 -6.84 -4.62 -19.82
N GLY A 100 -7.50 -5.73 -20.19
CA GLY A 100 -8.95 -5.77 -20.37
C GLY A 100 -9.77 -5.81 -19.08
N MET A 101 -9.17 -6.30 -17.97
CA MET A 101 -9.88 -6.65 -16.73
C MET A 101 -10.05 -5.46 -15.77
N PHE A 102 -9.23 -4.41 -15.92
CA PHE A 102 -9.16 -3.27 -14.99
C PHE A 102 -9.16 -1.93 -15.73
N LYS A 103 -9.92 -1.83 -16.80
CA LYS A 103 -10.00 -0.62 -17.67
C LYS A 103 -10.44 0.63 -16.92
N GLU A 104 -11.22 0.46 -15.86
CA GLU A 104 -11.69 1.54 -15.01
C GLU A 104 -10.58 2.17 -14.16
N TRP A 105 -9.50 1.45 -13.92
CA TRP A 105 -8.36 1.93 -13.12
C TRP A 105 -7.32 2.59 -14.02
N LYS A 106 -7.42 3.90 -14.17
CA LYS A 106 -6.50 4.68 -15.01
C LYS A 106 -5.05 4.47 -14.58
N GLY A 107 -4.21 4.03 -15.51
CA GLY A 107 -2.78 3.86 -15.29
C GLY A 107 -2.37 2.64 -14.46
N LEU A 108 -3.28 1.73 -14.09
CA LEU A 108 -2.95 0.52 -13.34
C LEU A 108 -1.94 -0.35 -14.13
N LYS A 109 -0.79 -0.63 -13.51
CA LYS A 109 0.27 -1.46 -14.09
C LYS A 109 0.57 -2.72 -13.29
N ALA A 110 0.36 -2.67 -11.97
CA ALA A 110 0.68 -3.81 -11.11
C ALA A 110 -0.23 -3.89 -9.88
N VAL A 111 -0.35 -5.11 -9.35
CA VAL A 111 -0.91 -5.40 -8.03
C VAL A 111 0.22 -5.84 -7.10
N VAL A 112 0.03 -5.58 -5.81
CA VAL A 112 1.09 -5.75 -4.80
C VAL A 112 0.53 -6.46 -3.59
N ARG A 113 1.31 -7.41 -3.05
CA ARG A 113 1.11 -7.96 -1.71
C ARG A 113 2.29 -7.59 -0.82
N ILE A 114 2.01 -6.97 0.31
CA ILE A 114 2.95 -6.83 1.43
C ILE A 114 2.64 -7.93 2.43
N SER A 115 3.60 -8.82 2.62
CA SER A 115 3.56 -9.85 3.67
C SER A 115 4.46 -9.41 4.81
N SER A 116 3.90 -9.28 6.01
CA SER A 116 4.66 -8.96 7.23
C SER A 116 4.63 -10.15 8.15
N GLN A 117 5.80 -10.73 8.40
CA GLN A 117 6.03 -11.78 9.39
C GLN A 117 6.72 -11.17 10.60
N ARG A 118 6.11 -11.34 11.77
CA ARG A 118 6.61 -10.80 13.04
C ARG A 118 6.80 -11.92 14.04
N THR A 119 8.03 -12.10 14.51
CA THR A 119 8.40 -13.11 15.50
C THR A 119 8.84 -12.43 16.79
N ILE A 120 8.22 -12.78 17.92
CA ILE A 120 8.57 -12.31 19.25
C ILE A 120 9.76 -13.14 19.74
N LYS A 121 10.90 -12.50 20.03
CA LYS A 121 12.16 -13.21 20.38
C LYS A 121 12.05 -14.01 21.69
N THR A 122 11.27 -13.53 22.66
CA THR A 122 11.14 -14.15 23.98
C THR A 122 10.25 -15.39 23.97
N THR A 123 9.18 -15.39 23.17
CA THR A 123 8.20 -16.49 23.10
C THR A 123 8.38 -17.38 21.88
N GLY A 124 9.07 -16.89 20.84
CA GLY A 124 9.14 -17.55 19.53
C GLY A 124 7.83 -17.48 18.72
N GLU A 125 6.81 -16.81 19.24
CA GLU A 125 5.51 -16.70 18.61
C GLU A 125 5.65 -15.87 17.32
N THR A 126 5.11 -16.41 16.22
CA THR A 126 5.16 -15.79 14.90
C THR A 126 3.76 -15.49 14.39
N SER A 127 3.53 -14.26 13.95
CA SER A 127 2.33 -13.83 13.26
C SER A 127 2.65 -13.42 11.84
N VAL A 128 1.72 -13.72 10.90
CA VAL A 128 1.81 -13.33 9.49
C VAL A 128 0.58 -12.54 9.12
N SER A 129 0.78 -11.44 8.40
CA SER A 129 -0.31 -10.63 7.86
C SER A 129 -0.03 -10.24 6.41
N HIS A 130 -1.10 -10.15 5.60
CA HIS A 130 -1.03 -9.74 4.20
C HIS A 130 -1.87 -8.48 3.97
N ARG A 131 -1.32 -7.55 3.19
CA ARG A 131 -2.02 -6.35 2.72
C ARG A 131 -1.83 -6.24 1.22
N PHE A 132 -2.90 -5.85 0.54
CA PHE A 132 -2.91 -5.75 -0.92
C PHE A 132 -3.00 -4.29 -1.35
N TYR A 133 -2.38 -3.98 -2.49
CA TYR A 133 -2.36 -2.66 -3.09
C TYR A 133 -2.47 -2.77 -4.60
N ILE A 134 -2.93 -1.70 -5.21
CA ILE A 134 -2.88 -1.46 -6.65
C ILE A 134 -1.99 -0.26 -6.94
N THR A 135 -1.28 -0.28 -8.07
CA THR A 135 -0.31 0.78 -8.36
C THR A 135 -0.16 1.05 -9.86
N SER A 136 0.11 2.31 -10.19
CA SER A 136 0.54 2.75 -11.51
C SER A 136 2.06 2.61 -11.73
N LEU A 137 2.83 2.35 -10.68
CA LEU A 137 4.22 1.95 -10.79
C LEU A 137 4.31 0.56 -11.43
N GLY A 138 5.37 0.33 -12.20
CA GLY A 138 5.64 -0.97 -12.80
C GLY A 138 6.21 -1.98 -11.79
N LEU A 139 7.12 -2.84 -12.26
CA LEU A 139 7.83 -3.80 -11.42
C LEU A 139 8.97 -3.11 -10.64
N GLU A 140 8.62 -2.23 -9.71
CA GLU A 140 9.52 -1.46 -8.85
C GLU A 140 9.30 -1.82 -7.37
N PRO A 141 9.54 -3.08 -6.94
CA PRO A 141 9.11 -3.56 -5.62
C PRO A 141 9.77 -2.81 -4.46
N GLN A 142 11.02 -2.37 -4.59
CA GLN A 142 11.69 -1.56 -3.57
C GLN A 142 10.99 -0.21 -3.40
N LYS A 143 10.80 0.53 -4.47
CA LYS A 143 10.17 1.85 -4.47
C LYS A 143 8.74 1.82 -3.93
N ILE A 144 7.99 0.77 -4.31
CA ILE A 144 6.63 0.53 -3.80
C ILE A 144 6.66 0.26 -2.29
N ALA A 145 7.56 -0.61 -1.82
CA ALA A 145 7.70 -0.94 -0.40
C ALA A 145 8.07 0.29 0.44
N GLU A 146 9.01 1.10 -0.04
CA GLU A 146 9.43 2.35 0.61
C GLU A 146 8.28 3.36 0.68
N SER A 147 7.50 3.51 -0.40
CA SER A 147 6.32 4.40 -0.44
C SER A 147 5.24 3.97 0.57
N ILE A 148 4.96 2.67 0.66
CA ILE A 148 4.01 2.12 1.63
C ILE A 148 4.53 2.34 3.05
N ARG A 149 5.84 2.15 3.30
CA ARG A 149 6.44 2.37 4.60
C ARG A 149 6.39 3.84 5.03
N ALA A 150 6.64 4.76 4.11
CA ALA A 150 6.53 6.19 4.36
C ALA A 150 5.09 6.59 4.75
N HIS A 151 4.07 6.04 4.08
CA HIS A 151 2.67 6.24 4.43
C HIS A 151 2.38 5.85 5.89
N TRP A 152 2.78 4.64 6.30
CA TRP A 152 2.60 4.17 7.67
C TRP A 152 3.43 4.93 8.71
N ALA A 153 4.58 5.50 8.31
CA ALA A 153 5.38 6.33 9.20
C ALA A 153 4.65 7.63 9.58
N ILE A 154 3.87 8.21 8.68
CA ILE A 154 3.03 9.38 8.97
C ILE A 154 1.97 9.02 10.00
N GLU A 155 1.24 7.90 9.82
CA GLU A 155 0.25 7.46 10.81
C GLU A 155 0.88 7.20 12.18
N ASN A 156 1.98 6.44 12.23
CA ASN A 156 2.60 6.06 13.49
C ASN A 156 3.32 7.21 14.20
N ASN A 157 3.87 8.18 13.48
CA ASN A 157 4.67 9.25 14.06
C ASN A 157 3.86 10.56 14.23
N LEU A 158 3.08 10.94 13.23
CA LEU A 158 2.34 12.20 13.26
C LEU A 158 1.00 12.05 13.99
N HIS A 159 0.17 11.09 13.59
CA HIS A 159 -1.14 10.91 14.21
C HIS A 159 -1.00 10.51 15.68
N TRP A 160 -0.06 9.60 16.01
CA TRP A 160 0.21 9.26 17.40
C TRP A 160 0.64 10.49 18.24
N GLN A 161 1.48 11.39 17.69
CA GLN A 161 1.85 12.62 18.38
C GLN A 161 0.67 13.57 18.55
N LEU A 162 -0.18 13.71 17.53
CA LEU A 162 -1.39 14.55 17.61
C LEU A 162 -2.36 13.99 18.66
N ASP A 163 -2.57 12.69 18.70
CA ASP A 163 -3.48 12.05 19.65
C ASP A 163 -2.94 12.07 21.08
N VAL A 164 -1.67 11.71 21.29
CA VAL A 164 -1.09 11.57 22.62
C VAL A 164 -0.59 12.90 23.18
N SER A 165 0.06 13.74 22.35
CA SER A 165 0.64 15.01 22.82
C SER A 165 -0.36 16.15 22.80
N PHE A 166 -1.25 16.19 21.82
CA PHE A 166 -2.24 17.25 21.65
C PHE A 166 -3.67 16.83 22.04
N ASN A 167 -3.88 15.53 22.32
CA ASN A 167 -5.17 14.98 22.77
C ASN A 167 -6.34 15.35 21.81
N GLU A 168 -6.08 15.32 20.50
CA GLU A 168 -7.04 15.75 19.49
C GLU A 168 -8.32 14.93 19.47
N ASP A 169 -8.23 13.61 19.67
CA ASP A 169 -9.38 12.70 19.71
C ASP A 169 -10.30 12.94 20.90
N ALA A 170 -9.78 13.46 22.03
CA ALA A 170 -10.59 13.85 23.19
C ALA A 170 -11.21 15.24 23.05
N GLY A 171 -10.75 16.03 22.09
CA GLY A 171 -11.25 17.38 21.81
C GLY A 171 -12.63 17.35 21.15
N ARG A 172 -13.72 17.38 21.93
CA ARG A 172 -15.10 17.55 21.41
C ARG A 172 -15.27 18.96 20.86
N LYS A 173 -14.85 19.18 19.64
CA LYS A 173 -15.01 20.47 18.95
C LYS A 173 -16.37 20.48 18.25
N THR A 174 -17.25 21.38 18.62
CA THR A 174 -18.59 21.54 18.05
C THR A 174 -18.74 22.92 17.40
N GLY A 175 -19.49 23.00 16.28
CA GLY A 175 -19.79 24.24 15.56
C GLY A 175 -18.64 24.76 14.68
N ASN A 176 -18.68 26.06 14.35
CA ASN A 176 -17.73 26.69 13.41
C ASN A 176 -16.27 26.68 13.91
N ALA A 177 -16.03 26.49 15.19
CA ALA A 177 -14.68 26.37 15.77
C ALA A 177 -13.98 25.06 15.35
N ALA A 178 -14.73 24.00 15.02
CA ALA A 178 -14.16 22.73 14.58
C ALA A 178 -13.42 22.85 13.24
N GLN A 179 -13.87 23.73 12.34
CA GLN A 179 -13.25 23.94 11.03
C GLN A 179 -11.91 24.68 11.12
N ASN A 180 -11.74 25.56 12.11
CA ASN A 180 -10.55 26.40 12.25
C ASN A 180 -9.39 25.72 12.98
N VAL A 181 -9.60 24.55 13.55
CA VAL A 181 -8.57 23.79 14.29
C VAL A 181 -8.07 22.58 13.50
N SER A 182 -8.73 22.25 12.38
CA SER A 182 -8.34 21.18 11.47
C SER A 182 -7.47 21.68 10.30
N LEU A 183 -7.07 22.95 10.30
CA LEU A 183 -6.13 23.57 9.39
C LEU A 183 -4.78 23.68 10.09
#